data_6e815e9e9a0a135e2e3b2717e0782ef2
#
_entry.id   6e815e9e9a0a135e2e3b2717e0782ef2
#
_cell.length_a   1.000
_cell.length_b   1.000
_cell.length_c   1.000
_cell.angle_alpha   90.00
_cell.angle_beta   90.00
_cell.angle_gamma   90.00
#
_symmetry.space_group_name_H-M   'P 1'
#
loop_
_entity.id
_entity.type
_entity.pdbx_description
1 polymer ?
#
loop_
_entity_poly.entity_id
_entity_poly.type
_entity_poly.pdbx_seq_one_letter_code
_entity_poly.pdbx_strand_id
1 'polypeptide(L)'
;MAKSDFTVNLSKARVIGSAGFGVPLIIQGKANAAKDYAEYDSLDAVLEAGFTSDTPVYKQCAKLFIQEDCPSKVAICVGTGKITETLNLIKAQDFRQIIPLFGSDDDTLKELAAYIEATDDRMLFVKVADSSSLESIGKMDRTLAIVYAGAEEGVEGALVGATAGYD
;
A
#
# COMPACT_ATOMS: atom_id res chain seq x y z
N MET A 1 18.20 -35.14 -21.89
CA MET A 1 17.15 -34.49 -21.06
C MET A 1 16.80 -33.17 -21.72
N ALA A 2 15.61 -33.08 -22.31
CA ALA A 2 15.15 -31.88 -22.98
C ALA A 2 14.74 -30.83 -21.93
N LYS A 3 15.30 -29.63 -22.02
CA LYS A 3 14.84 -28.47 -21.28
C LYS A 3 13.51 -28.05 -21.89
N SER A 4 12.44 -28.11 -21.10
CA SER A 4 11.16 -27.52 -21.50
C SER A 4 11.26 -26.00 -21.29
N ASP A 5 11.35 -25.26 -22.38
CA ASP A 5 11.22 -23.81 -22.37
C ASP A 5 9.76 -23.45 -22.10
N PHE A 6 9.48 -22.90 -20.92
CA PHE A 6 8.20 -22.28 -20.64
C PHE A 6 8.21 -20.86 -21.24
N THR A 7 7.52 -20.69 -22.33
CA THR A 7 7.24 -19.35 -22.86
C THR A 7 5.91 -18.87 -22.29
N VAL A 8 5.97 -17.94 -21.33
CA VAL A 8 4.78 -17.26 -20.83
C VAL A 8 4.48 -16.10 -21.79
N ASN A 9 3.53 -16.25 -22.68
CA ASN A 9 3.00 -15.15 -23.47
C ASN A 9 1.99 -14.38 -22.65
N LEU A 10 2.43 -13.30 -22.00
CA LEU A 10 1.55 -12.29 -21.41
C LEU A 10 1.03 -11.40 -22.54
N SER A 11 -0.12 -11.70 -23.09
CA SER A 11 -0.82 -10.78 -23.97
C SER A 11 -1.41 -9.66 -23.10
N LYS A 12 -0.89 -8.44 -23.24
CA LYS A 12 -1.53 -7.24 -22.69
C LYS A 12 -2.90 -7.07 -23.32
N ALA A 13 -3.95 -7.53 -22.67
CA ALA A 13 -5.30 -7.10 -23.01
C ALA A 13 -5.42 -5.64 -22.54
N ARG A 14 -5.33 -4.71 -23.48
CA ARG A 14 -5.62 -3.30 -23.21
C ARG A 14 -7.11 -3.18 -22.96
N VAL A 15 -7.51 -3.16 -21.69
CA VAL A 15 -8.88 -2.78 -21.31
C VAL A 15 -8.97 -1.27 -21.50
N ILE A 16 -9.53 -0.85 -22.63
CA ILE A 16 -9.84 0.55 -22.90
C ILE A 16 -10.97 0.92 -21.93
N GLY A 17 -10.67 1.78 -20.98
CA GLY A 17 -11.68 2.41 -20.12
C GLY A 17 -11.73 1.96 -18.66
N SER A 18 -10.71 1.31 -18.12
CA SER A 18 -10.60 1.23 -16.66
C SER A 18 -10.00 2.54 -16.14
N ALA A 19 -10.70 3.19 -15.23
CA ALA A 19 -10.00 3.96 -14.22
C ALA A 19 -8.95 2.99 -13.63
N GLY A 20 -7.66 3.25 -13.79
CA GLY A 20 -6.56 2.39 -13.32
C GLY A 20 -6.75 2.03 -11.85
N PHE A 21 -5.86 1.23 -11.25
CA PHE A 21 -5.96 0.84 -9.83
C PHE A 21 -5.94 2.04 -8.85
N GLY A 22 -6.15 3.27 -9.37
CA GLY A 22 -6.11 4.51 -8.60
C GLY A 22 -4.69 4.84 -8.14
N VAL A 23 -4.57 5.92 -7.38
CA VAL A 23 -3.29 6.29 -6.76
C VAL A 23 -3.08 5.43 -5.51
N PRO A 24 -1.95 4.72 -5.35
CA PRO A 24 -1.64 4.03 -4.10
C PRO A 24 -1.57 5.01 -2.94
N LEU A 25 -2.13 4.65 -1.79
CA LEU A 25 -2.15 5.47 -0.58
C LEU A 25 -1.22 4.88 0.49
N ILE A 26 -0.26 5.65 0.94
CA ILE A 26 0.48 5.39 2.18
C ILE A 26 -0.18 6.19 3.28
N ILE A 27 -0.67 5.51 4.32
CA ILE A 27 -1.38 6.15 5.41
C ILE A 27 -0.77 5.83 6.77
N GLN A 28 -0.60 6.85 7.60
CA GLN A 28 -0.10 6.72 8.96
C GLN A 28 -1.13 7.25 9.95
N GLY A 29 -1.35 6.53 11.03
CA GLY A 29 -2.14 7.00 12.17
C GLY A 29 -1.27 7.29 13.39
N LYS A 30 -1.90 7.86 14.43
CA LYS A 30 -1.27 8.13 15.73
C LYS A 30 0.03 8.95 15.64
N ALA A 31 0.15 9.81 14.62
CA ALA A 31 1.29 10.70 14.46
C ALA A 31 1.18 11.93 15.39
N ASN A 32 2.33 12.57 15.67
CA ASN A 32 2.36 13.79 16.47
C ASN A 32 1.74 14.99 15.77
N ALA A 33 1.78 15.01 14.44
CA ALA A 33 1.20 16.06 13.60
C ALA A 33 0.53 15.43 12.38
N ALA A 34 -0.64 15.95 12.02
CA ALA A 34 -1.34 15.55 10.81
C ALA A 34 -0.70 16.18 9.56
N LYS A 35 -0.82 15.44 8.44
CA LYS A 35 -0.61 15.98 7.09
C LYS A 35 -1.79 15.53 6.24
N ASP A 36 -2.42 16.49 5.59
CA ASP A 36 -3.56 16.25 4.71
C ASP A 36 -3.20 15.31 3.55
N TYR A 37 -4.21 14.72 2.94
CA TYR A 37 -4.05 13.94 1.72
C TYR A 37 -3.39 14.78 0.63
N ALA A 38 -2.27 14.31 0.12
CA ALA A 38 -1.58 14.90 -1.01
C ALA A 38 -0.93 13.84 -1.89
N GLU A 39 -0.85 14.11 -3.20
CA GLU A 39 -0.23 13.22 -4.18
C GLU A 39 1.17 13.71 -4.55
N TYR A 40 2.08 12.78 -4.72
CA TYR A 40 3.49 13.00 -5.03
C TYR A 40 3.91 12.14 -6.22
N ASP A 41 4.63 12.71 -7.16
CA ASP A 41 5.10 12.06 -8.38
C ASP A 41 6.58 11.65 -8.34
N SER A 42 7.28 11.98 -7.25
CA SER A 42 8.71 11.71 -7.12
C SER A 42 9.13 11.66 -5.64
N LEU A 43 10.28 11.02 -5.39
CA LEU A 43 10.89 11.01 -4.05
C LEU A 43 11.33 12.40 -3.62
N ASP A 44 11.76 13.24 -4.55
CA ASP A 44 12.16 14.62 -4.24
C ASP A 44 10.97 15.42 -3.73
N ALA A 45 9.78 15.27 -4.35
CA ALA A 45 8.56 15.90 -3.87
C ALA A 45 8.15 15.41 -2.46
N VAL A 46 8.37 14.12 -2.16
CA VAL A 46 8.15 13.55 -0.82
C VAL A 46 9.10 14.17 0.21
N LEU A 47 10.39 14.35 -0.14
CA LEU A 47 11.37 15.02 0.71
C LEU A 47 11.01 16.49 0.96
N GLU A 48 10.63 17.24 -0.08
CA GLU A 48 10.21 18.66 0.02
C GLU A 48 8.98 18.81 0.91
N ALA A 49 8.09 17.81 0.93
CA ALA A 49 6.95 17.75 1.85
C ALA A 49 7.35 17.47 3.31
N GLY A 50 8.66 17.28 3.58
CA GLY A 50 9.21 17.07 4.91
C GLY A 50 9.15 15.63 5.42
N PHE A 51 9.04 14.64 4.54
CA PHE A 51 9.25 13.24 4.88
C PHE A 51 10.72 12.89 4.65
N THR A 52 11.51 12.88 5.70
CA THR A 52 12.95 12.59 5.62
C THR A 52 13.22 11.11 5.32
N SER A 53 14.42 10.79 4.82
CA SER A 53 14.79 9.44 4.35
C SER A 53 14.73 8.35 5.41
N ASP A 54 14.72 8.70 6.68
CA ASP A 54 14.59 7.79 7.82
C ASP A 54 13.12 7.50 8.20
N THR A 55 12.16 8.28 7.67
CA THR A 55 10.74 8.06 7.95
C THR A 55 10.20 6.80 7.27
N PRO A 56 9.29 6.03 7.93
CA PRO A 56 8.64 4.88 7.31
C PRO A 56 7.90 5.25 6.02
N VAL A 57 7.28 6.43 5.96
CA VAL A 57 6.59 6.95 4.75
C VAL A 57 7.56 7.02 3.57
N TYR A 58 8.73 7.66 3.76
CA TYR A 58 9.72 7.78 2.69
C TYR A 58 10.24 6.42 2.23
N LYS A 59 10.49 5.49 3.15
CA LYS A 59 10.99 4.15 2.84
C LYS A 59 10.00 3.35 1.98
N GLN A 60 8.69 3.48 2.24
CA GLN A 60 7.64 2.91 1.40
C GLN A 60 7.66 3.54 -0.01
N CYS A 61 7.72 4.87 -0.10
CA CYS A 61 7.80 5.58 -1.38
C CYS A 61 9.05 5.18 -2.18
N ALA A 62 10.21 5.07 -1.53
CA ALA A 62 11.46 4.71 -2.18
C ALA A 62 11.40 3.30 -2.80
N LYS A 63 10.80 2.34 -2.09
CA LYS A 63 10.62 0.97 -2.59
C LYS A 63 9.53 0.89 -3.68
N LEU A 64 8.53 1.76 -3.63
CA LEU A 64 7.48 1.84 -4.62
C LEU A 64 8.00 2.43 -5.95
N PHE A 65 8.68 3.57 -5.91
CA PHE A 65 9.14 4.28 -7.10
C PHE A 65 10.35 3.62 -7.80
N ILE A 66 11.07 2.69 -7.13
CA ILE A 66 12.18 1.96 -7.77
C ILE A 66 11.69 0.82 -8.68
N GLN A 67 10.42 0.46 -8.63
CA GLN A 67 9.89 -0.61 -9.46
C GLN A 67 9.77 -0.16 -10.92
N GLU A 68 9.98 -1.09 -11.86
CA GLU A 68 10.00 -0.80 -13.30
C GLU A 68 8.64 -0.26 -13.81
N ASP A 69 7.54 -0.86 -13.33
CA ASP A 69 6.17 -0.47 -13.70
C ASP A 69 5.49 0.31 -12.55
N CYS A 70 6.24 1.16 -11.83
CA CYS A 70 5.68 1.92 -10.72
C CYS A 70 4.57 2.89 -11.17
N PRO A 71 3.59 3.17 -10.30
CA PRO A 71 2.57 4.16 -10.60
C PRO A 71 3.21 5.56 -10.73
N SER A 72 2.59 6.40 -11.55
CA SER A 72 3.07 7.78 -11.79
C SER A 72 2.99 8.67 -10.56
N LYS A 73 2.22 8.29 -9.55
CA LYS A 73 2.01 9.03 -8.32
C LYS A 73 1.76 8.10 -7.14
N VAL A 74 2.03 8.60 -5.95
CA VAL A 74 1.64 8.01 -4.67
C VAL A 74 0.93 9.07 -3.83
N ALA A 75 -0.13 8.70 -3.14
CA ALA A 75 -0.78 9.56 -2.17
C ALA A 75 -0.23 9.29 -0.76
N ILE A 76 -0.13 10.32 0.04
CA ILE A 76 0.26 10.22 1.45
C ILE A 76 -0.74 10.98 2.29
N CYS A 77 -1.15 10.38 3.41
CA CYS A 77 -1.98 11.02 4.42
C CYS A 77 -1.52 10.60 5.81
N VAL A 78 -1.39 11.57 6.73
CA VAL A 78 -0.95 11.32 8.10
C VAL A 78 -1.99 11.86 9.07
N GLY A 79 -2.57 10.96 9.87
CA GLY A 79 -3.54 11.28 10.90
C GLY A 79 -2.96 11.25 12.32
N THR A 80 -3.54 12.03 13.23
CA THR A 80 -3.20 11.99 14.66
C THR A 80 -4.02 10.95 15.43
N GLY A 81 -5.14 10.50 14.86
CA GLY A 81 -6.02 9.48 15.41
C GLY A 81 -5.78 8.09 14.81
N LYS A 82 -6.79 7.25 14.86
CA LYS A 82 -6.76 5.94 14.22
C LYS A 82 -6.70 6.05 12.70
N ILE A 83 -6.10 5.05 12.04
CA ILE A 83 -6.03 5.01 10.57
C ILE A 83 -7.44 4.95 9.96
N THR A 84 -8.36 4.20 10.55
CA THR A 84 -9.75 4.10 10.09
C THR A 84 -10.49 5.45 10.14
N GLU A 85 -10.23 6.27 11.15
CA GLU A 85 -10.77 7.63 11.24
C GLU A 85 -10.20 8.52 10.12
N THR A 86 -8.88 8.43 9.87
CA THR A 86 -8.23 9.16 8.78
C THR A 86 -8.75 8.73 7.42
N LEU A 87 -8.94 7.42 7.19
CA LEU A 87 -9.54 6.89 5.95
C LEU A 87 -10.96 7.43 5.72
N ASN A 88 -11.76 7.56 6.79
CA ASN A 88 -13.11 8.14 6.69
C ASN A 88 -13.09 9.61 6.23
N LEU A 89 -12.09 10.39 6.67
CA LEU A 89 -11.97 11.81 6.26
C LEU A 89 -11.62 11.95 4.77
N ILE A 90 -10.84 11.03 4.23
CA ILE A 90 -10.37 11.06 2.83
C ILE A 90 -11.13 10.09 1.91
N LYS A 91 -12.25 9.53 2.35
CA LYS A 91 -12.99 8.51 1.59
C LYS A 91 -13.44 8.93 0.18
N ALA A 92 -13.56 10.26 -0.06
CA ALA A 92 -13.93 10.82 -1.35
C ALA A 92 -12.76 10.90 -2.36
N GLN A 93 -11.53 10.64 -1.92
CA GLN A 93 -10.34 10.64 -2.78
C GLN A 93 -10.24 9.32 -3.57
N ASP A 94 -9.66 9.40 -4.77
CA ASP A 94 -9.49 8.24 -5.64
C ASP A 94 -8.18 7.50 -5.31
N PHE A 95 -8.24 6.61 -4.33
CA PHE A 95 -7.18 5.67 -3.99
C PHE A 95 -7.78 4.27 -3.80
N ARG A 96 -7.05 3.24 -4.20
CA ARG A 96 -7.54 1.85 -4.14
C ARG A 96 -6.63 0.90 -3.40
N GLN A 97 -5.33 1.09 -3.50
CA GLN A 97 -4.32 0.30 -2.81
C GLN A 97 -3.86 1.05 -1.56
N ILE A 98 -3.95 0.44 -0.40
CA ILE A 98 -3.67 1.10 0.88
C ILE A 98 -2.51 0.39 1.57
N ILE A 99 -1.47 1.15 1.88
CA ILE A 99 -0.31 0.74 2.67
C ILE A 99 -0.39 1.44 4.02
N PRO A 100 -0.86 0.77 5.09
CA PRO A 100 -0.97 1.37 6.39
C PRO A 100 0.36 1.29 7.15
N LEU A 101 0.74 2.36 7.77
CA LEU A 101 1.88 2.43 8.69
C LEU A 101 1.36 2.38 10.14
N PHE A 102 1.34 1.17 10.67
CA PHE A 102 0.94 0.91 12.06
C PHE A 102 1.93 -0.09 12.63
N GLY A 103 2.40 -0.08 13.74
CA GLY A 103 3.31 -1.13 14.26
C GLY A 103 2.77 -2.55 14.05
N SER A 104 3.32 -3.53 14.71
CA SER A 104 2.86 -4.94 14.67
C SER A 104 1.68 -5.20 15.64
N ASP A 105 0.66 -4.34 15.62
CA ASP A 105 -0.52 -4.43 16.50
C ASP A 105 -1.65 -5.19 15.79
N ASP A 106 -1.88 -6.45 16.18
CA ASP A 106 -2.89 -7.32 15.60
C ASP A 106 -4.32 -6.78 15.72
N ASP A 107 -4.64 -6.00 16.76
CA ASP A 107 -5.97 -5.41 16.91
C ASP A 107 -6.19 -4.30 15.88
N THR A 108 -5.17 -3.49 15.61
CA THR A 108 -5.20 -2.49 14.55
C THR A 108 -5.30 -3.18 13.16
N LEU A 109 -4.60 -4.28 12.95
CA LEU A 109 -4.69 -5.06 11.71
C LEU A 109 -6.11 -5.58 11.47
N LYS A 110 -6.74 -6.18 12.49
CA LYS A 110 -8.13 -6.65 12.42
C LYS A 110 -9.12 -5.54 12.11
N GLU A 111 -8.99 -4.40 12.82
CA GLU A 111 -9.85 -3.23 12.61
C GLU A 111 -9.73 -2.72 11.17
N LEU A 112 -8.51 -2.60 10.64
CA LEU A 112 -8.26 -2.15 9.27
C LEU A 112 -8.79 -3.15 8.24
N ALA A 113 -8.51 -4.44 8.41
CA ALA A 113 -8.97 -5.47 7.49
C ALA A 113 -10.52 -5.48 7.43
N ALA A 114 -11.19 -5.47 8.57
CA ALA A 114 -12.65 -5.41 8.62
C ALA A 114 -13.21 -4.12 7.99
N TYR A 115 -12.55 -2.98 8.19
CA TYR A 115 -12.93 -1.72 7.57
C TYR A 115 -12.83 -1.79 6.04
N ILE A 116 -11.76 -2.36 5.49
CA ILE A 116 -11.55 -2.49 4.04
C ILE A 116 -12.49 -3.51 3.42
N GLU A 117 -12.76 -4.64 4.09
CA GLU A 117 -13.77 -5.60 3.62
C GLU A 117 -15.17 -5.00 3.47
N ALA A 118 -15.50 -4.00 4.29
CA ALA A 118 -16.75 -3.27 4.19
C ALA A 118 -16.78 -2.24 3.03
N THR A 119 -15.65 -2.02 2.36
CA THR A 119 -15.53 -1.17 1.15
C THR A 119 -15.45 -2.06 -0.08
N ASP A 120 -16.13 -1.71 -1.17
CA ASP A 120 -16.21 -2.58 -2.36
C ASP A 120 -15.10 -2.36 -3.39
N ASP A 121 -14.25 -1.35 -3.22
CA ASP A 121 -13.32 -0.88 -4.25
C ASP A 121 -11.87 -0.69 -3.79
N ARG A 122 -11.52 -1.10 -2.58
CA ARG A 122 -10.18 -0.88 -1.99
C ARG A 122 -9.52 -2.17 -1.55
N MET A 123 -8.19 -2.19 -1.59
CA MET A 123 -7.37 -3.31 -1.14
C MET A 123 -6.35 -2.84 -0.11
N LEU A 124 -6.14 -3.66 0.91
CA LEU A 124 -5.18 -3.45 1.97
C LEU A 124 -3.92 -4.28 1.71
N PHE A 125 -2.75 -3.66 1.78
CA PHE A 125 -1.45 -4.31 1.65
C PHE A 125 -0.70 -4.17 2.96
N VAL A 126 -0.45 -5.26 3.66
CA VAL A 126 0.17 -5.25 4.99
C VAL A 126 1.32 -6.24 5.09
N LYS A 127 2.36 -5.87 5.81
CA LYS A 127 3.41 -6.79 6.24
C LYS A 127 3.07 -7.31 7.64
N VAL A 128 3.18 -8.62 7.80
CA VAL A 128 3.06 -9.30 9.10
C VAL A 128 4.35 -10.09 9.38
N ALA A 129 4.73 -10.20 10.64
CA ALA A 129 5.97 -10.86 11.03
C ALA A 129 5.91 -12.38 10.85
N ASP A 130 4.74 -12.96 11.07
CA ASP A 130 4.51 -14.40 11.00
C ASP A 130 3.06 -14.74 10.58
N SER A 131 2.80 -16.02 10.38
CA SER A 131 1.50 -16.50 9.94
C SER A 131 0.42 -16.50 11.03
N SER A 132 0.78 -16.37 12.31
CA SER A 132 -0.21 -16.34 13.40
C SER A 132 -1.06 -15.08 13.35
N SER A 133 -0.47 -13.95 12.92
CA SER A 133 -1.21 -12.72 12.68
C SER A 133 -2.27 -12.86 11.58
N LEU A 134 -2.06 -13.75 10.59
CA LEU A 134 -3.04 -14.03 9.54
C LEU A 134 -4.28 -14.76 10.07
N GLU A 135 -4.10 -15.69 11.02
CA GLU A 135 -5.21 -16.41 11.63
C GLU A 135 -6.17 -15.45 12.34
N SER A 136 -5.63 -14.34 12.82
CA SER A 136 -6.38 -13.33 13.56
C SER A 136 -7.35 -12.53 12.70
N ILE A 137 -7.05 -12.33 11.40
CA ILE A 137 -7.91 -11.59 10.48
C ILE A 137 -8.91 -12.48 9.74
N GLY A 138 -8.72 -13.82 9.79
CA GLY A 138 -9.59 -14.78 9.12
C GLY A 138 -9.50 -14.71 7.60
N LYS A 139 -10.59 -15.08 6.90
CA LYS A 139 -10.68 -14.97 5.44
C LYS A 139 -11.11 -13.56 5.06
N MET A 140 -10.19 -12.81 4.48
CA MET A 140 -10.39 -11.46 3.97
C MET A 140 -10.05 -11.44 2.48
N ASP A 141 -10.99 -11.03 1.64
CA ASP A 141 -10.84 -11.06 0.18
C ASP A 141 -10.10 -9.83 -0.34
N ARG A 142 -10.07 -8.75 0.47
CA ARG A 142 -9.48 -7.45 0.10
C ARG A 142 -8.21 -7.10 0.88
N THR A 143 -7.67 -8.06 1.62
CA THR A 143 -6.42 -7.89 2.38
C THR A 143 -5.36 -8.82 1.84
N LEU A 144 -4.28 -8.25 1.30
CA LEU A 144 -3.09 -8.98 0.91
C LEU A 144 -2.04 -8.82 2.00
N ALA A 145 -1.77 -9.89 2.71
CA ALA A 145 -0.78 -9.91 3.77
C ALA A 145 0.52 -10.58 3.30
N ILE A 146 1.64 -9.87 3.51
CA ILE A 146 2.98 -10.34 3.20
C ILE A 146 3.61 -10.84 4.50
N VAL A 147 3.85 -12.15 4.60
CA VAL A 147 4.59 -12.71 5.75
C VAL A 147 6.08 -12.47 5.53
N TYR A 148 6.66 -11.58 6.32
CA TYR A 148 8.07 -11.23 6.21
C TYR A 148 8.66 -10.93 7.58
N ALA A 149 9.49 -11.85 8.08
CA ALA A 149 10.15 -11.74 9.38
C ALA A 149 11.40 -10.84 9.39
N GLY A 150 11.82 -10.34 8.23
CA GLY A 150 12.99 -9.46 8.10
C GLY A 150 12.73 -8.06 8.63
N ALA A 151 13.82 -7.37 9.02
CA ALA A 151 13.77 -5.99 9.49
C ALA A 151 13.63 -4.95 8.36
N GLU A 152 13.63 -5.38 7.11
CA GLU A 152 13.53 -4.48 5.96
C GLU A 152 12.17 -3.78 5.94
N GLU A 153 12.19 -2.46 5.79
CA GLU A 153 11.01 -1.62 5.67
C GLU A 153 10.69 -1.36 4.19
N GLY A 154 9.41 -1.11 3.89
CA GLY A 154 8.98 -0.78 2.53
C GLY A 154 8.63 -1.98 1.65
N VAL A 155 8.47 -3.18 2.21
CA VAL A 155 8.13 -4.40 1.45
C VAL A 155 6.76 -4.26 0.79
N GLU A 156 5.80 -3.64 1.47
CA GLU A 156 4.47 -3.33 0.95
C GLU A 156 4.55 -2.36 -0.24
N GLY A 157 5.37 -1.30 -0.11
CA GLY A 157 5.62 -0.34 -1.17
C GLY A 157 6.25 -0.98 -2.41
N ALA A 158 7.19 -1.91 -2.24
CA ALA A 158 7.76 -2.66 -3.35
C ALA A 158 6.71 -3.49 -4.09
N LEU A 159 5.84 -4.20 -3.35
CA LEU A 159 4.78 -5.01 -3.95
C LEU A 159 3.76 -4.13 -4.69
N VAL A 160 3.28 -3.07 -4.04
CA VAL A 160 2.33 -2.13 -4.64
C VAL A 160 2.94 -1.47 -5.87
N GLY A 161 4.20 -1.02 -5.81
CA GLY A 161 4.91 -0.44 -6.95
C GLY A 161 5.02 -1.39 -8.14
N ALA A 162 5.25 -2.69 -7.89
CA ALA A 162 5.34 -3.70 -8.93
C ALA A 162 3.96 -4.10 -9.52
N THR A 163 2.86 -3.82 -8.84
CA THR A 163 1.52 -4.26 -9.26
C THR A 163 0.60 -3.12 -9.71
N ALA A 164 0.83 -1.89 -9.23
CA ALA A 164 -0.04 -0.74 -9.50
C ALA A 164 0.13 -0.13 -10.90
N GLY A 165 1.23 -0.40 -11.59
CA GLY A 165 1.52 0.10 -12.93
C GLY A 165 0.88 -0.69 -14.07
N TYR A 166 0.17 -1.78 -13.77
CA TYR A 166 -0.57 -2.52 -14.79
C TYR A 166 -1.93 -1.85 -15.05
N ASP A 167 -1.93 -0.91 -16.00
CA ASP A 167 -3.14 -0.30 -16.60
C ASP A 167 -3.69 -1.17 -17.75
#